data_5192849878e7871e4d250a7448e47879
#
_entry.id   5192849878e7871e4d250a7448e47879
#
_cell.length_a   1.000
_cell.length_b   1.000
_cell.length_c   1.000
_cell.angle_alpha   90.00
_cell.angle_beta   90.00
_cell.angle_gamma   90.00
#
_symmetry.space_group_name_H-M   'P 1'
#
loop_
_entity.id
_entity.type
_entity.pdbx_description
1 polymer ?
#
loop_
_entity_poly.entity_id
_entity_poly.type
_entity_poly.pdbx_seq_one_letter_code
_entity_poly.pdbx_strand_id
1 'polypeptide(L)'
;MKETIELIFRWLKAYVGTGWHWLLFLAAAVLLFFLREASKKRQILAGYCIGILFLYFFPLTAWIIMKACIGTDTYWRMFWLLPVTPVIAYVLVLAVQRAEKRGRAEGIAAAAACVLLIAVTGSCVYGKGQFTTGNRFKLNGDMMAVCNFLEDYNTDEEIYASVPPEFVSYIRQYDANIKQPYGRYGPEDWQPDQQKIEEIYKENPVDFFGLTSVCKKLGINYIIYPHSEEAA
;
A
#
# COMPACT_ATOMS: atom_id res chain seq x y z
N MET A 1 -14.26 -6.96 20.16
CA MET A 1 -15.37 -6.76 19.19
C MET A 1 -15.48 -5.30 18.73
N LYS A 2 -15.59 -4.30 19.62
CA LYS A 2 -15.65 -2.89 19.23
C LYS A 2 -14.40 -2.46 18.46
N GLU A 3 -13.23 -2.74 18.97
CA GLU A 3 -11.94 -2.48 18.30
C GLU A 3 -11.84 -3.16 16.93
N THR A 4 -12.32 -4.41 16.80
CA THR A 4 -12.34 -5.13 15.53
C THR A 4 -13.19 -4.40 14.50
N ILE A 5 -14.35 -3.89 14.88
CA ILE A 5 -15.24 -3.12 14.00
C ILE A 5 -14.56 -1.81 13.57
N GLU A 6 -13.93 -1.10 14.50
CA GLU A 6 -13.18 0.13 14.19
C GLU A 6 -12.02 -0.12 13.20
N LEU A 7 -11.29 -1.23 13.36
CA LEU A 7 -10.24 -1.65 12.43
C LEU A 7 -10.80 -1.98 11.04
N ILE A 8 -11.91 -2.72 10.94
CA ILE A 8 -12.58 -3.04 9.68
C ILE A 8 -12.88 -1.75 8.89
N PHE A 9 -13.51 -0.76 9.55
CA PHE A 9 -13.85 0.50 8.88
C PHE A 9 -12.64 1.38 8.59
N ARG A 10 -11.61 1.37 9.43
CA ARG A 10 -10.35 2.07 9.17
C ARG A 10 -9.69 1.55 7.89
N TRP A 11 -9.55 0.24 7.76
CA TRP A 11 -8.96 -0.38 6.57
C TRP A 11 -9.82 -0.23 5.33
N LEU A 12 -11.15 -0.31 5.47
CA LEU A 12 -12.07 0.00 4.37
C LEU A 12 -11.87 1.43 3.86
N LYS A 13 -11.82 2.41 4.76
CA LYS A 13 -11.60 3.82 4.41
C LYS A 13 -10.24 4.02 3.69
N ALA A 14 -9.20 3.39 4.19
CA ALA A 14 -7.88 3.44 3.57
C ALA A 14 -7.86 2.81 2.17
N TYR A 15 -8.57 1.69 1.98
CA TYR A 15 -8.68 1.01 0.68
C TYR A 15 -9.52 1.78 -0.33
N VAL A 16 -10.67 2.28 0.08
CA VAL A 16 -11.61 3.02 -0.80
C VAL A 16 -11.01 4.35 -1.27
N GLY A 17 -10.21 5.02 -0.41
CA GLY A 17 -9.63 6.31 -0.74
C GLY A 17 -10.69 7.37 -1.04
N THR A 18 -10.43 8.18 -2.07
CA THR A 18 -11.32 9.29 -2.51
C THR A 18 -12.19 8.95 -3.71
N GLY A 19 -11.99 7.78 -4.32
CA GLY A 19 -12.70 7.37 -5.54
C GLY A 19 -14.06 6.74 -5.27
N TRP A 20 -14.98 6.87 -6.24
CA TRP A 20 -16.32 6.28 -6.20
C TRP A 20 -16.37 4.86 -6.77
N HIS A 21 -15.23 4.32 -7.19
CA HIS A 21 -15.12 2.98 -7.80
C HIS A 21 -15.67 1.86 -6.90
N TRP A 22 -15.61 2.03 -5.58
CA TRP A 22 -16.16 1.07 -4.63
C TRP A 22 -17.69 0.99 -4.70
N LEU A 23 -18.37 2.15 -4.81
CA LEU A 23 -19.82 2.18 -5.00
C LEU A 23 -20.22 1.57 -6.35
N LEU A 24 -19.43 1.83 -7.40
CA LEU A 24 -19.64 1.21 -8.71
C LEU A 24 -19.50 -0.31 -8.63
N PHE A 25 -18.52 -0.81 -7.88
CA PHE A 25 -18.35 -2.24 -7.65
C PHE A 25 -19.56 -2.84 -6.90
N LEU A 26 -20.01 -2.22 -5.81
CA LEU A 26 -21.16 -2.69 -5.05
C LEU A 26 -22.44 -2.73 -5.92
N ALA A 27 -22.68 -1.67 -6.70
CA ALA A 27 -23.79 -1.63 -7.64
C ALA A 27 -23.67 -2.73 -8.69
N ALA A 28 -22.47 -2.95 -9.26
CA ALA A 28 -22.21 -4.02 -10.22
C ALA A 28 -22.42 -5.41 -9.61
N ALA A 29 -21.97 -5.66 -8.38
CA ALA A 29 -22.15 -6.93 -7.66
C ALA A 29 -23.63 -7.22 -7.40
N VAL A 30 -24.38 -6.20 -6.99
CA VAL A 30 -25.84 -6.30 -6.80
C VAL A 30 -26.54 -6.60 -8.13
N LEU A 31 -26.18 -5.89 -9.21
CA LEU A 31 -26.74 -6.14 -10.54
C LEU A 31 -26.46 -7.57 -11.02
N LEU A 32 -25.26 -8.09 -10.78
CA LEU A 32 -24.94 -9.50 -11.12
C LEU A 32 -25.86 -10.49 -10.41
N PHE A 33 -26.23 -10.19 -9.17
CA PHE A 33 -27.11 -11.06 -8.39
C PHE A 33 -28.55 -11.06 -8.94
N PHE A 34 -29.07 -9.87 -9.31
CA PHE A 34 -30.47 -9.72 -9.75
C PHE A 34 -30.71 -9.98 -11.23
N LEU A 35 -29.67 -10.08 -12.05
CA LEU A 35 -29.82 -10.36 -13.48
C LEU A 35 -30.34 -11.79 -13.70
N ARG A 36 -31.63 -11.91 -14.06
CA ARG A 36 -32.40 -13.16 -14.21
C ARG A 36 -31.83 -14.15 -15.23
N GLU A 37 -31.09 -13.71 -16.23
CA GLU A 37 -30.41 -14.55 -17.22
C GLU A 37 -29.06 -15.06 -16.71
N ALA A 38 -28.98 -15.45 -15.45
CA ALA A 38 -27.73 -15.79 -14.81
C ALA A 38 -27.17 -17.12 -15.34
N SER A 39 -26.13 -17.04 -16.13
CA SER A 39 -25.27 -18.21 -16.33
C SER A 39 -24.68 -18.63 -14.96
N LYS A 40 -24.47 -19.94 -14.77
CA LYS A 40 -23.83 -20.47 -13.53
C LYS A 40 -22.58 -19.70 -13.13
N LYS A 41 -21.78 -19.24 -14.13
CA LYS A 41 -20.57 -18.44 -13.91
C LYS A 41 -20.84 -17.11 -13.19
N ARG A 42 -21.94 -16.43 -13.51
CA ARG A 42 -22.33 -15.16 -12.86
C ARG A 42 -22.75 -15.36 -11.42
N GLN A 43 -23.54 -16.42 -11.17
CA GLN A 43 -23.98 -16.75 -9.81
C GLN A 43 -22.77 -17.10 -8.91
N ILE A 44 -21.81 -17.84 -9.44
CA ILE A 44 -20.56 -18.15 -8.72
C ILE A 44 -19.80 -16.86 -8.40
N LEU A 45 -19.63 -15.96 -9.38
CA LEU A 45 -18.91 -14.69 -9.18
C LEU A 45 -19.61 -13.79 -8.15
N ALA A 46 -20.94 -13.67 -8.23
CA ALA A 46 -21.73 -12.90 -7.27
C ALA A 46 -21.65 -13.53 -5.87
N GLY A 47 -21.81 -14.85 -5.77
CA GLY A 47 -21.69 -15.58 -4.50
C GLY A 47 -20.31 -15.45 -3.87
N TYR A 48 -19.26 -15.49 -4.69
CA TYR A 48 -17.89 -15.26 -4.25
C TYR A 48 -17.71 -13.86 -3.66
N CYS A 49 -18.16 -12.81 -4.36
CA CYS A 49 -18.10 -11.44 -3.86
C CYS A 49 -18.84 -11.27 -2.52
N ILE A 50 -20.07 -11.82 -2.43
CA ILE A 50 -20.87 -11.76 -1.19
C ILE A 50 -20.16 -12.53 -0.08
N GLY A 51 -19.61 -13.70 -0.35
CA GLY A 51 -18.88 -14.52 0.62
C GLY A 51 -17.66 -13.78 1.18
N ILE A 52 -16.83 -13.18 0.32
CA ILE A 52 -15.66 -12.41 0.75
C ILE A 52 -16.07 -11.15 1.53
N LEU A 53 -17.09 -10.42 1.07
CA LEU A 53 -17.61 -9.27 1.81
C LEU A 53 -18.15 -9.67 3.19
N PHE A 54 -18.88 -10.80 3.26
CA PHE A 54 -19.33 -11.34 4.55
C PHE A 54 -18.15 -11.66 5.47
N LEU A 55 -17.15 -12.41 4.97
CA LEU A 55 -15.94 -12.73 5.74
C LEU A 55 -15.22 -11.48 6.24
N TYR A 56 -15.19 -10.42 5.43
CA TYR A 56 -14.55 -9.16 5.79
C TYR A 56 -15.33 -8.38 6.84
N PHE A 57 -16.64 -8.23 6.68
CA PHE A 57 -17.44 -7.36 7.53
C PHE A 57 -18.01 -8.07 8.79
N PHE A 58 -18.09 -9.40 8.80
CA PHE A 58 -18.59 -10.11 9.97
C PHE A 58 -17.55 -10.08 11.09
N PRO A 59 -17.84 -9.47 12.26
CA PRO A 59 -16.81 -9.17 13.25
C PRO A 59 -16.09 -10.39 13.82
N LEU A 60 -16.78 -11.53 13.91
CA LEU A 60 -16.17 -12.77 14.42
C LEU A 60 -15.15 -13.34 13.43
N THR A 61 -15.51 -13.41 12.14
CA THR A 61 -14.58 -13.90 11.11
C THR A 61 -13.39 -12.95 10.94
N ALA A 62 -13.65 -11.64 10.94
CA ALA A 62 -12.62 -10.62 10.91
C ALA A 62 -11.63 -10.76 12.08
N TRP A 63 -12.14 -10.96 13.29
CA TRP A 63 -11.32 -11.19 14.49
C TRP A 63 -10.46 -12.45 14.36
N ILE A 64 -11.03 -13.56 13.88
CA ILE A 64 -10.29 -14.81 13.67
C ILE A 64 -9.17 -14.59 12.62
N ILE A 65 -9.49 -13.96 11.50
CA ILE A 65 -8.53 -13.72 10.42
C ILE A 65 -7.39 -12.81 10.90
N MET A 66 -7.70 -11.74 11.64
CA MET A 66 -6.70 -10.84 12.21
C MET A 66 -5.81 -11.54 13.24
N LYS A 67 -6.35 -12.43 14.06
CA LYS A 67 -5.59 -13.09 15.15
C LYS A 67 -4.81 -14.32 14.67
N ALA A 68 -5.39 -15.11 13.78
CA ALA A 68 -4.87 -16.43 13.43
C ALA A 68 -4.21 -16.51 12.04
N CYS A 69 -4.49 -15.55 11.13
CA CYS A 69 -4.05 -15.67 9.73
C CYS A 69 -3.06 -14.58 9.31
N ILE A 70 -3.49 -13.31 9.27
CA ILE A 70 -2.71 -12.26 8.57
C ILE A 70 -2.31 -11.07 9.44
N GLY A 71 -2.73 -11.03 10.70
CA GLY A 71 -2.47 -9.91 11.60
C GLY A 71 -3.39 -8.70 11.35
N THR A 72 -3.41 -7.79 12.33
CA THR A 72 -4.22 -6.57 12.31
C THR A 72 -3.77 -5.58 11.25
N ASP A 73 -2.46 -5.41 11.08
CA ASP A 73 -1.85 -4.39 10.23
C ASP A 73 -1.93 -4.73 8.74
N THR A 74 -2.10 -6.01 8.44
CA THR A 74 -2.19 -6.50 7.06
C THR A 74 -3.60 -6.92 6.66
N TYR A 75 -4.61 -6.71 7.50
CA TYR A 75 -5.99 -7.11 7.25
C TYR A 75 -6.60 -6.49 5.99
N TRP A 76 -6.16 -5.30 5.59
CA TRP A 76 -6.55 -4.66 4.33
C TRP A 76 -6.28 -5.52 3.08
N ARG A 77 -5.35 -6.49 3.15
CA ARG A 77 -5.06 -7.42 2.05
C ARG A 77 -6.25 -8.32 1.69
N MET A 78 -7.22 -8.47 2.58
CA MET A 78 -8.46 -9.18 2.27
C MET A 78 -9.22 -8.56 1.08
N PHE A 79 -9.06 -7.24 0.84
CA PHE A 79 -9.65 -6.59 -0.33
C PHE A 79 -9.05 -7.05 -1.66
N TRP A 80 -7.82 -7.57 -1.67
CA TRP A 80 -7.21 -8.12 -2.89
C TRP A 80 -7.94 -9.37 -3.40
N LEU A 81 -8.67 -10.06 -2.52
CA LEU A 81 -9.50 -11.20 -2.90
C LEU A 81 -10.76 -10.79 -3.65
N LEU A 82 -11.18 -9.52 -3.56
CA LEU A 82 -12.34 -9.02 -4.28
C LEU A 82 -11.99 -8.70 -5.73
N PRO A 83 -12.68 -9.31 -6.70
CA PRO A 83 -12.45 -9.06 -8.11
C PRO A 83 -13.14 -7.77 -8.56
N VAL A 84 -12.77 -6.63 -7.94
CA VAL A 84 -13.44 -5.33 -8.13
C VAL A 84 -13.48 -4.93 -9.61
N THR A 85 -12.33 -4.84 -10.25
CA THR A 85 -12.22 -4.45 -11.67
C THR A 85 -12.89 -5.46 -12.60
N PRO A 86 -12.69 -6.79 -12.47
CA PRO A 86 -13.38 -7.78 -13.30
C PRO A 86 -14.91 -7.71 -13.18
N VAL A 87 -15.45 -7.50 -11.99
CA VAL A 87 -16.91 -7.40 -11.79
C VAL A 87 -17.48 -6.15 -12.46
N ILE A 88 -16.85 -5.00 -12.28
CA ILE A 88 -17.25 -3.76 -12.94
C ILE A 88 -17.19 -3.94 -14.46
N ALA A 89 -16.06 -4.39 -14.99
CA ALA A 89 -15.87 -4.58 -16.42
C ALA A 89 -16.91 -5.55 -17.01
N TYR A 90 -17.18 -6.65 -16.34
CA TYR A 90 -18.16 -7.64 -16.79
C TYR A 90 -19.57 -7.05 -16.90
N VAL A 91 -20.02 -6.27 -15.90
CA VAL A 91 -21.34 -5.64 -15.92
C VAL A 91 -21.44 -4.58 -17.01
N LEU A 92 -20.40 -3.76 -17.18
CA LEU A 92 -20.38 -2.73 -18.22
C LEU A 92 -20.40 -3.35 -19.62
N VAL A 93 -19.64 -4.43 -19.86
CA VAL A 93 -19.68 -5.18 -21.13
C VAL A 93 -21.08 -5.75 -21.39
N LEU A 94 -21.74 -6.33 -20.37
CA LEU A 94 -23.12 -6.80 -20.53
C LEU A 94 -24.10 -5.68 -20.89
N ALA A 95 -23.93 -4.49 -20.31
CA ALA A 95 -24.74 -3.33 -20.64
C ALA A 95 -24.59 -2.92 -22.11
N VAL A 96 -23.34 -2.85 -22.60
CA VAL A 96 -23.02 -2.56 -23.99
C VAL A 96 -23.62 -3.62 -24.95
N GLN A 97 -23.41 -4.90 -24.66
CA GLN A 97 -23.95 -6.00 -25.46
C GLN A 97 -25.49 -5.99 -25.54
N ARG A 98 -26.16 -5.60 -24.46
CA ARG A 98 -27.62 -5.45 -24.46
C ARG A 98 -28.08 -4.26 -25.31
N ALA A 99 -27.36 -3.15 -25.25
CA ALA A 99 -27.64 -1.99 -26.08
C ALA A 99 -27.40 -2.30 -27.58
N GLU A 100 -26.32 -2.99 -27.91
CA GLU A 100 -25.98 -3.38 -29.28
C GLU A 100 -27.03 -4.28 -29.92
N LYS A 101 -27.73 -5.13 -29.14
CA LYS A 101 -28.87 -5.92 -29.64
C LYS A 101 -30.06 -5.07 -30.11
N ARG A 102 -30.15 -3.80 -29.70
CA ARG A 102 -31.17 -2.84 -30.13
C ARG A 102 -30.75 -2.11 -31.40
N GLY A 103 -29.46 -1.86 -31.54
CA GLY A 103 -28.86 -1.24 -32.70
C GLY A 103 -27.38 -0.90 -32.44
N ARG A 104 -26.62 -0.74 -33.52
CA ARG A 104 -25.18 -0.42 -33.45
C ARG A 104 -24.92 0.95 -32.80
N ALA A 105 -25.78 1.92 -33.09
CA ALA A 105 -25.66 3.27 -32.49
C ALA A 105 -25.87 3.25 -31.00
N GLU A 106 -26.83 2.51 -30.49
CA GLU A 106 -27.11 2.31 -29.07
C GLU A 106 -25.94 1.60 -28.36
N GLY A 107 -25.32 0.62 -29.05
CA GLY A 107 -24.12 -0.05 -28.52
C GLY A 107 -22.96 0.93 -28.37
N ILE A 108 -22.68 1.78 -29.34
CA ILE A 108 -21.63 2.81 -29.28
C ILE A 108 -21.94 3.83 -28.17
N ALA A 109 -23.18 4.30 -28.09
CA ALA A 109 -23.60 5.23 -27.05
C ALA A 109 -23.44 4.64 -25.63
N ALA A 110 -23.82 3.38 -25.46
CA ALA A 110 -23.63 2.67 -24.20
C ALA A 110 -22.14 2.50 -23.85
N ALA A 111 -21.27 2.19 -24.82
CA ALA A 111 -19.85 2.10 -24.61
C ALA A 111 -19.25 3.45 -24.18
N ALA A 112 -19.64 4.54 -24.86
CA ALA A 112 -19.22 5.90 -24.50
C ALA A 112 -19.68 6.26 -23.07
N ALA A 113 -20.93 5.94 -22.72
CA ALA A 113 -21.46 6.17 -21.36
C ALA A 113 -20.69 5.36 -20.31
N CYS A 114 -20.30 4.12 -20.59
CA CYS A 114 -19.48 3.30 -19.70
C CYS A 114 -18.08 3.92 -19.48
N VAL A 115 -17.43 4.41 -20.55
CA VAL A 115 -16.14 5.10 -20.44
C VAL A 115 -16.26 6.36 -19.61
N LEU A 116 -17.31 7.16 -19.84
CA LEU A 116 -17.58 8.36 -19.07
C LEU A 116 -17.82 8.04 -17.58
N LEU A 117 -18.60 6.98 -17.31
CA LEU A 117 -18.86 6.52 -15.93
C LEU A 117 -17.56 6.14 -15.22
N ILE A 118 -16.66 5.42 -15.87
CA ILE A 118 -15.35 5.06 -15.31
C ILE A 118 -14.52 6.32 -15.07
N ALA A 119 -14.50 7.27 -16.02
CA ALA A 119 -13.74 8.51 -15.89
C ALA A 119 -14.22 9.38 -14.72
N VAL A 120 -15.55 9.46 -14.50
CA VAL A 120 -16.15 10.27 -13.42
C VAL A 120 -16.02 9.59 -12.07
N THR A 121 -16.12 8.25 -12.00
CA THR A 121 -16.03 7.52 -10.73
C THR A 121 -14.60 7.18 -10.32
N GLY A 122 -13.67 7.23 -11.26
CA GLY A 122 -12.24 7.03 -11.02
C GLY A 122 -11.56 8.29 -10.47
N SER A 123 -10.43 8.10 -9.84
CA SER A 123 -9.50 9.18 -9.52
C SER A 123 -8.36 9.19 -10.51
N CYS A 124 -7.97 10.38 -10.98
CA CYS A 124 -6.81 10.50 -11.86
C CYS A 124 -5.53 10.18 -11.05
N VAL A 125 -4.97 9.00 -11.29
CA VAL A 125 -3.74 8.55 -10.63
C VAL A 125 -2.52 9.25 -11.25
N TYR A 126 -2.64 9.72 -12.49
CA TYR A 126 -1.55 10.32 -13.23
C TYR A 126 -1.67 11.85 -13.23
N GLY A 127 -1.29 12.46 -12.12
CA GLY A 127 -1.19 13.92 -12.01
C GLY A 127 0.07 14.47 -12.71
N LYS A 128 0.08 15.79 -12.94
CA LYS A 128 1.28 16.49 -13.44
C LYS A 128 2.44 16.23 -12.48
N GLY A 129 3.53 15.70 -12.99
CA GLY A 129 4.74 15.41 -12.21
C GLY A 129 4.92 13.96 -11.75
N GLN A 130 3.88 13.11 -11.78
CA GLN A 130 4.01 11.70 -11.38
C GLN A 130 4.81 10.83 -12.38
N PHE A 131 4.99 11.32 -13.59
CA PHE A 131 5.83 10.66 -14.62
C PHE A 131 7.25 11.23 -14.71
N THR A 132 7.52 12.36 -14.06
CA THR A 132 8.87 12.89 -13.96
C THR A 132 9.60 12.21 -12.81
N THR A 133 10.21 11.09 -13.09
CA THR A 133 11.13 10.47 -12.14
C THR A 133 12.47 11.17 -12.28
N GLY A 134 12.96 11.79 -11.21
CA GLY A 134 14.29 12.38 -11.17
C GLY A 134 15.40 11.36 -11.43
N ASN A 135 15.10 10.07 -11.18
CA ASN A 135 16.03 8.98 -11.42
C ASN A 135 15.29 7.67 -11.76
N ARG A 136 16.04 6.70 -12.32
CA ARG A 136 15.53 5.37 -12.71
C ARG A 136 14.93 4.58 -11.54
N PHE A 137 15.43 4.77 -10.33
CA PHE A 137 15.07 4.00 -9.14
C PHE A 137 13.83 4.54 -8.45
N LYS A 138 13.38 5.76 -8.80
CA LYS A 138 12.26 6.46 -8.14
C LYS A 138 12.50 6.67 -6.64
N LEU A 139 13.74 6.88 -6.26
CA LEU A 139 14.20 7.12 -4.90
C LEU A 139 14.58 8.58 -4.71
N ASN A 140 14.70 9.00 -3.46
CA ASN A 140 15.23 10.32 -3.12
C ASN A 140 16.68 10.42 -3.61
N GLY A 141 17.00 11.53 -4.32
CA GLY A 141 18.34 11.78 -4.89
C GLY A 141 19.41 11.93 -3.82
N ASP A 142 19.10 12.58 -2.71
CA ASP A 142 20.03 12.81 -1.61
C ASP A 142 20.44 11.49 -0.96
N MET A 143 19.49 10.59 -0.82
CA MET A 143 19.76 9.29 -0.27
C MET A 143 20.62 8.42 -1.20
N MET A 144 20.40 8.51 -2.52
CA MET A 144 21.27 7.85 -3.49
C MET A 144 22.70 8.41 -3.41
N ALA A 145 22.83 9.74 -3.26
CA ALA A 145 24.15 10.38 -3.09
C ALA A 145 24.84 9.90 -1.80
N VAL A 146 24.11 9.73 -0.71
CA VAL A 146 24.65 9.16 0.54
C VAL A 146 25.13 7.73 0.35
N CYS A 147 24.35 6.87 -0.32
CA CYS A 147 24.75 5.49 -0.58
C CYS A 147 26.03 5.44 -1.44
N ASN A 148 26.07 6.20 -2.54
CA ASN A 148 27.25 6.27 -3.40
C ASN A 148 28.48 6.81 -2.64
N PHE A 149 28.31 7.84 -1.80
CA PHE A 149 29.37 8.36 -0.95
C PHE A 149 29.91 7.31 0.01
N LEU A 150 29.05 6.52 0.64
CA LEU A 150 29.48 5.45 1.53
C LEU A 150 30.26 4.35 0.79
N GLU A 151 29.84 3.97 -0.42
CA GLU A 151 30.56 3.02 -1.25
C GLU A 151 31.92 3.55 -1.68
N ASP A 152 31.99 4.80 -2.15
CA ASP A 152 33.24 5.43 -2.61
C ASP A 152 34.24 5.68 -1.47
N TYR A 153 33.72 6.02 -0.28
CA TYR A 153 34.54 6.31 0.91
C TYR A 153 35.06 5.06 1.60
N ASN A 154 34.30 3.97 1.52
CA ASN A 154 34.62 2.71 2.20
C ASN A 154 35.44 1.81 1.28
N THR A 155 36.69 1.59 1.60
CA THR A 155 37.61 0.85 0.72
C THR A 155 37.70 -0.63 1.02
N ASP A 156 37.48 -1.10 2.25
CA ASP A 156 37.76 -2.49 2.63
C ASP A 156 36.89 -3.08 3.75
N GLU A 157 35.97 -2.32 4.32
CA GLU A 157 35.14 -2.80 5.45
C GLU A 157 33.67 -2.96 5.05
N GLU A 158 32.97 -3.81 5.76
CA GLU A 158 31.54 -3.93 5.61
C GLU A 158 30.84 -2.65 6.08
N ILE A 159 29.98 -2.06 5.25
CA ILE A 159 29.23 -0.86 5.58
C ILE A 159 28.05 -1.25 6.48
N TYR A 160 28.08 -0.80 7.73
CA TYR A 160 26.98 -0.96 8.67
C TYR A 160 26.54 0.42 9.17
N ALA A 161 25.42 0.92 8.60
CA ALA A 161 25.00 2.29 8.76
C ALA A 161 23.70 2.40 9.59
N SER A 162 23.72 3.28 10.58
CA SER A 162 22.50 3.76 11.24
C SER A 162 21.95 4.96 10.48
N VAL A 163 20.66 4.92 10.15
CA VAL A 163 19.96 5.94 9.38
C VAL A 163 18.62 6.26 10.03
N PRO A 164 18.05 7.46 9.78
CA PRO A 164 16.70 7.78 10.21
C PRO A 164 15.69 6.75 9.69
N PRO A 165 14.65 6.41 10.47
CA PRO A 165 13.68 5.35 10.14
C PRO A 165 13.03 5.49 8.76
N GLU A 166 12.78 6.72 8.32
CA GLU A 166 12.19 7.03 7.01
C GLU A 166 13.06 6.62 5.81
N PHE A 167 14.37 6.49 5.98
CA PHE A 167 15.31 6.13 4.91
C PHE A 167 15.64 4.63 4.85
N VAL A 168 15.35 3.89 5.90
CA VAL A 168 15.72 2.47 6.03
C VAL A 168 15.29 1.61 4.84
N SER A 169 14.03 1.74 4.40
CA SER A 169 13.51 0.96 3.27
C SER A 169 14.13 1.36 1.93
N TYR A 170 14.45 2.63 1.77
CA TYR A 170 15.00 3.18 0.54
C TYR A 170 16.46 2.78 0.33
N ILE A 171 17.29 2.85 1.38
CA ILE A 171 18.70 2.43 1.29
C ILE A 171 18.78 0.98 0.87
N ARG A 172 18.04 0.10 1.52
CA ARG A 172 18.02 -1.32 1.16
C ARG A 172 17.49 -1.61 -0.25
N GLN A 173 16.61 -0.75 -0.77
CA GLN A 173 16.12 -0.85 -2.14
C GLN A 173 17.19 -0.44 -3.16
N TYR A 174 18.03 0.54 -2.82
CA TYR A 174 19.07 1.05 -3.69
C TYR A 174 20.33 0.20 -3.66
N ASP A 175 20.82 -0.08 -2.45
CA ASP A 175 22.01 -0.89 -2.21
C ASP A 175 21.80 -1.86 -1.02
N ALA A 176 21.80 -3.15 -1.33
CA ALA A 176 21.62 -4.21 -0.35
C ALA A 176 22.91 -4.51 0.45
N ASN A 177 24.08 -4.02 0.02
CA ASN A 177 25.35 -4.23 0.72
C ASN A 177 25.46 -3.36 1.96
N ILE A 178 24.75 -2.21 1.99
CA ILE A 178 24.70 -1.35 3.17
C ILE A 178 23.82 -2.01 4.24
N LYS A 179 24.45 -2.60 5.25
CA LYS A 179 23.76 -3.17 6.39
C LYS A 179 23.15 -2.08 7.27
N GLN A 180 22.03 -2.41 7.89
CA GLN A 180 21.29 -1.53 8.78
C GLN A 180 20.91 -2.27 10.06
N PRO A 181 20.83 -1.58 11.23
CA PRO A 181 20.53 -2.20 12.52
C PRO A 181 19.12 -2.79 12.58
N TYR A 182 18.19 -2.28 11.79
CA TYR A 182 16.81 -2.73 11.73
C TYR A 182 16.33 -2.73 10.27
N GLY A 183 15.20 -3.38 9.99
CA GLY A 183 14.76 -3.58 8.63
C GLY A 183 13.26 -3.77 8.49
N ARG A 184 12.84 -4.81 7.81
CA ARG A 184 11.46 -5.05 7.38
C ARG A 184 10.45 -5.23 8.53
N TYR A 185 10.89 -5.76 9.65
CA TYR A 185 10.02 -6.04 10.80
C TYR A 185 9.77 -4.76 11.60
N GLY A 186 8.61 -4.69 12.26
CA GLY A 186 8.26 -3.55 13.11
C GLY A 186 9.08 -3.47 14.41
N PRO A 187 9.00 -2.34 15.12
CA PRO A 187 9.75 -2.13 16.35
C PRO A 187 9.49 -3.19 17.44
N GLU A 188 8.36 -3.85 17.43
CA GLU A 188 7.99 -4.93 18.34
C GLU A 188 8.89 -6.17 18.21
N ASP A 189 9.48 -6.38 17.04
CA ASP A 189 10.38 -7.50 16.76
C ASP A 189 11.87 -7.12 16.92
N TRP A 190 12.16 -5.86 17.24
CA TRP A 190 13.53 -5.37 17.33
C TRP A 190 14.14 -5.61 18.70
N GLN A 191 15.46 -5.79 18.72
CA GLN A 191 16.20 -5.84 19.98
C GLN A 191 16.14 -4.47 20.69
N PRO A 192 16.25 -4.42 22.02
CA PRO A 192 16.15 -3.16 22.78
C PRO A 192 17.10 -2.05 22.30
N ASP A 193 18.31 -2.40 21.90
CA ASP A 193 19.26 -1.42 21.38
C ASP A 193 18.87 -0.86 20.01
N GLN A 194 18.18 -1.65 19.17
CA GLN A 194 17.63 -1.21 17.89
C GLN A 194 16.44 -0.26 18.08
N GLN A 195 15.55 -0.58 19.04
CA GLN A 195 14.43 0.29 19.41
C GLN A 195 14.94 1.63 19.92
N LYS A 196 16.00 1.60 20.73
CA LYS A 196 16.61 2.81 21.29
C LYS A 196 17.20 3.73 20.21
N ILE A 197 17.78 3.19 19.14
CA ILE A 197 18.24 3.99 17.98
C ILE A 197 17.07 4.74 17.37
N GLU A 198 15.94 4.05 17.12
CA GLU A 198 14.75 4.68 16.52
C GLU A 198 14.18 5.77 17.44
N GLU A 199 14.13 5.53 18.75
CA GLU A 199 13.66 6.50 19.73
C GLU A 199 14.52 7.76 19.71
N ILE A 200 15.84 7.62 19.70
CA ILE A 200 16.77 8.75 19.67
C ILE A 200 16.61 9.57 18.38
N TYR A 201 16.41 8.93 17.21
CA TYR A 201 16.15 9.67 15.97
C TYR A 201 14.84 10.48 15.99
N LYS A 202 13.90 10.13 16.86
CA LYS A 202 12.62 10.86 17.03
C LYS A 202 12.73 12.04 18.02
N GLU A 203 13.83 12.12 18.78
CA GLU A 203 14.07 13.23 19.70
C GLU A 203 14.43 14.52 18.95
N ASN A 204 14.07 15.66 19.54
CA ASN A 204 14.45 16.96 19.02
C ASN A 204 14.84 17.90 20.18
N PRO A 205 16.13 18.25 20.36
CA PRO A 205 17.28 17.84 19.54
C PRO A 205 17.67 16.35 19.75
N VAL A 206 18.29 15.77 18.72
CA VAL A 206 18.77 14.38 18.78
C VAL A 206 19.92 14.23 19.77
N ASP A 207 19.85 13.21 20.62
CA ASP A 207 20.98 12.84 21.50
C ASP A 207 22.08 12.09 20.73
N PHE A 208 23.00 12.83 20.11
CA PHE A 208 24.13 12.25 19.39
C PHE A 208 25.07 11.42 20.25
N PHE A 209 25.22 11.75 21.54
CA PHE A 209 26.05 10.99 22.45
C PHE A 209 25.43 9.61 22.72
N GLY A 210 24.16 9.59 23.05
CA GLY A 210 23.38 8.36 23.21
C GLY A 210 23.38 7.50 21.93
N LEU A 211 23.13 8.12 20.77
CA LEU A 211 23.14 7.45 19.48
C LEU A 211 24.50 6.80 19.19
N THR A 212 25.60 7.54 19.35
CA THR A 212 26.95 7.02 19.14
C THR A 212 27.28 5.86 20.08
N SER A 213 26.86 5.95 21.35
CA SER A 213 27.08 4.90 22.34
C SER A 213 26.39 3.59 21.95
N VAL A 214 25.12 3.66 21.51
CA VAL A 214 24.35 2.48 21.09
C VAL A 214 24.90 1.92 19.77
N CYS A 215 25.23 2.78 18.81
CA CYS A 215 25.82 2.37 17.54
C CYS A 215 27.13 1.62 17.72
N LYS A 216 28.02 2.11 18.58
CA LYS A 216 29.29 1.43 18.92
C LYS A 216 29.06 0.04 19.53
N LYS A 217 28.06 -0.09 20.42
CA LYS A 217 27.71 -1.38 21.02
C LYS A 217 27.23 -2.41 19.99
N LEU A 218 26.56 -1.95 18.95
CA LEU A 218 26.05 -2.79 17.85
C LEU A 218 27.08 -3.01 16.72
N GLY A 219 28.27 -2.40 16.79
CA GLY A 219 29.29 -2.47 15.74
C GLY A 219 28.95 -1.66 14.49
N ILE A 220 28.08 -0.66 14.62
CA ILE A 220 27.71 0.25 13.53
C ILE A 220 28.85 1.24 13.32
N ASN A 221 29.33 1.35 12.07
CA ASN A 221 30.49 2.18 11.72
C ASN A 221 30.11 3.51 11.07
N TYR A 222 28.88 3.68 10.58
CA TYR A 222 28.39 4.93 10.01
C TYR A 222 27.08 5.39 10.66
N ILE A 223 26.98 6.69 10.95
CA ILE A 223 25.77 7.34 11.43
C ILE A 223 25.38 8.41 10.40
N ILE A 224 24.20 8.29 9.80
CA ILE A 224 23.68 9.24 8.83
C ILE A 224 22.61 10.06 9.53
N TYR A 225 22.72 11.37 9.43
CA TYR A 225 21.77 12.31 9.99
C TYR A 225 21.46 13.43 9.01
N PRO A 226 20.18 13.78 8.78
CA PRO A 226 19.82 14.91 7.94
C PRO A 226 20.29 16.21 8.61
N HIS A 227 21.12 16.97 7.92
CA HIS A 227 21.52 18.30 8.35
C HIS A 227 20.42 19.30 7.95
N SER A 228 19.80 19.98 8.91
CA SER A 228 18.96 21.13 8.63
C SER A 228 19.79 22.39 8.73
N GLU A 229 19.83 23.22 7.68
CA GLU A 229 20.50 24.52 7.69
C GLU A 229 19.97 25.50 8.75
N GLU A 230 18.83 25.20 9.39
CA GLU A 230 18.23 26.01 10.44
C GLU A 230 18.88 25.83 11.83
N ALA A 231 19.88 24.97 11.97
CA ALA A 231 20.57 24.68 13.23
C ALA A 231 21.99 25.25 13.32
N ALA A 232 22.34 26.23 12.45
CA ALA A 232 23.61 26.94 12.47
C ALA A 232 23.49 28.35 13.06
#